data_d0b2e0c4a4d3fc88210dd6e9a2b0e1f5
#
_entry.id   d0b2e0c4a4d3fc88210dd6e9a2b0e1f5
#
_cell.length_a   1.000
_cell.length_b   1.000
_cell.length_c   1.000
_cell.angle_alpha   90.00
_cell.angle_beta   90.00
_cell.angle_gamma   90.00
#
_symmetry.space_group_name_H-M   'P 1'
#
loop_
_entity.id
_entity.type
_entity.pdbx_description
1 polymer ?
#
loop_
_entity_poly.entity_id
_entity_poly.type
_entity_poly.pdbx_seq_one_letter_code
_entity_poly.pdbx_strand_id
1 'polypeptide(L)'
;MAKRLSEKVALVTGGASGFGKATAELFKKEGADVYISDINEENGKKVSSELGVTFVSHDVTKTEEWISVIDEIKAQSSGLNVLVNNAGIGFMADVEATTEEEWELVHKVDLDSVFLGCKYAIPLMRESGNGSIINISSISGIVAGHNFAAYNSAKAAVRHLTKSVALHCARTTDVVRCNSVHPVFAQTEMMKSFFDNPNEELVSKIERQIPLRKLVTVEDVANSILFLASDESKMITGSELVIDGGLSAQ
;
A
#
# COMPACT_ATOMS: atom_id res chain seq x y z
N MET A 1 18.24 15.61 -13.57
CA MET A 1 16.84 15.96 -13.30
C MET A 1 16.66 16.15 -11.79
N ALA A 2 15.79 17.05 -11.35
CA ALA A 2 15.48 17.16 -9.93
C ALA A 2 14.82 15.84 -9.45
N LYS A 3 15.13 15.42 -8.24
CA LYS A 3 14.52 14.22 -7.62
C LYS A 3 13.05 14.53 -7.30
N ARG A 4 12.15 13.60 -7.61
CA ARG A 4 10.68 13.82 -7.53
C ARG A 4 10.14 13.92 -6.11
N LEU A 5 10.88 13.43 -5.10
CA LEU A 5 10.53 13.44 -3.69
C LEU A 5 11.55 14.14 -2.81
N SER A 6 12.34 15.07 -3.39
CA SER A 6 13.29 15.88 -2.61
C SER A 6 12.58 16.55 -1.43
N GLU A 7 13.20 16.49 -0.25
CA GLU A 7 12.71 17.10 0.99
C GLU A 7 11.39 16.51 1.54
N LYS A 8 10.88 15.41 0.97
CA LYS A 8 9.68 14.72 1.47
C LYS A 8 10.07 13.61 2.43
N VAL A 9 9.30 13.49 3.50
CA VAL A 9 9.34 12.38 4.46
C VAL A 9 8.24 11.40 4.10
N ALA A 10 8.58 10.13 3.98
CA ALA A 10 7.66 9.07 3.56
C ALA A 10 7.63 7.90 4.56
N LEU A 11 6.45 7.40 4.89
CA LEU A 11 6.23 6.15 5.61
C LEU A 11 5.61 5.12 4.67
N VAL A 12 6.23 3.93 4.60
CA VAL A 12 5.73 2.78 3.83
C VAL A 12 5.52 1.60 4.78
N THR A 13 4.26 1.18 4.98
CA THR A 13 3.94 0.00 5.79
C THR A 13 4.10 -1.29 4.99
N GLY A 14 4.45 -2.41 5.64
CA GLY A 14 4.80 -3.65 4.93
C GLY A 14 6.06 -3.45 4.06
N GLY A 15 7.01 -2.63 4.55
CA GLY A 15 8.19 -2.21 3.79
C GLY A 15 9.32 -3.21 3.71
N ALA A 16 9.21 -4.35 4.39
CA ALA A 16 10.23 -5.38 4.43
C ALA A 16 10.25 -6.29 3.19
N SER A 17 9.24 -6.24 2.31
CA SER A 17 9.15 -7.10 1.13
C SER A 17 8.28 -6.51 0.01
N GLY A 18 8.21 -7.18 -1.13
CA GLY A 18 7.26 -6.95 -2.22
C GLY A 18 7.17 -5.49 -2.69
N PHE A 19 5.94 -5.01 -2.85
CA PHE A 19 5.68 -3.63 -3.29
C PHE A 19 6.22 -2.58 -2.31
N GLY A 20 6.14 -2.86 -1.00
CA GLY A 20 6.63 -1.94 0.02
C GLY A 20 8.13 -1.71 -0.07
N LYS A 21 8.94 -2.78 -0.18
CA LYS A 21 10.40 -2.70 -0.37
C LYS A 21 10.75 -1.95 -1.66
N ALA A 22 10.13 -2.32 -2.79
CA ALA A 22 10.39 -1.67 -4.08
C ALA A 22 10.01 -0.18 -4.07
N THR A 23 8.91 0.17 -3.38
CA THR A 23 8.49 1.57 -3.21
C THR A 23 9.50 2.35 -2.35
N ALA A 24 9.96 1.77 -1.24
CA ALA A 24 10.95 2.40 -0.37
C ALA A 24 12.28 2.66 -1.09
N GLU A 25 12.75 1.68 -1.87
CA GLU A 25 13.95 1.80 -2.70
C GLU A 25 13.82 2.94 -3.70
N LEU A 26 12.70 2.98 -4.44
CA LEU A 26 12.45 4.03 -5.44
C LEU A 26 12.30 5.41 -4.79
N PHE A 27 11.61 5.52 -3.65
CA PHE A 27 11.46 6.76 -2.91
C PHE A 27 12.81 7.31 -2.42
N LYS A 28 13.66 6.42 -1.88
CA LYS A 28 15.03 6.79 -1.48
C LYS A 28 15.85 7.30 -2.66
N LYS A 29 15.78 6.62 -3.80
CA LYS A 29 16.44 7.04 -5.05
C LYS A 29 15.94 8.41 -5.51
N GLU A 30 14.64 8.69 -5.33
CA GLU A 30 14.01 9.96 -5.69
C GLU A 30 14.13 11.03 -4.60
N GLY A 31 14.93 10.80 -3.56
CA GLY A 31 15.37 11.80 -2.61
C GLY A 31 14.51 11.98 -1.37
N ALA A 32 13.58 11.08 -1.12
CA ALA A 32 12.82 11.11 0.13
C ALA A 32 13.66 10.67 1.34
N ASP A 33 13.31 11.18 2.50
CA ASP A 33 13.63 10.56 3.78
C ASP A 33 12.58 9.48 4.04
N VAL A 34 13.02 8.20 4.09
CA VAL A 34 12.10 7.06 4.03
C VAL A 34 12.12 6.28 5.33
N TYR A 35 10.95 6.14 5.92
CA TYR A 35 10.64 5.22 7.00
C TYR A 35 9.91 4.01 6.40
N ILE A 36 10.36 2.82 6.73
CA ILE A 36 9.64 1.57 6.47
C ILE A 36 9.18 0.97 7.77
N SER A 37 7.97 0.40 7.80
CA SER A 37 7.51 -0.34 8.95
C SER A 37 7.01 -1.73 8.57
N ASP A 38 7.23 -2.70 9.45
CA ASP A 38 6.84 -4.08 9.23
C ASP A 38 6.79 -4.84 10.57
N ILE A 39 6.02 -5.92 10.64
CA ILE A 39 6.00 -6.84 11.77
C ILE A 39 7.23 -7.78 11.77
N ASN A 40 7.82 -8.00 10.59
CA ASN A 40 9.02 -8.82 10.43
C ASN A 40 10.27 -7.97 10.68
N GLU A 41 10.69 -7.93 11.95
CA GLU A 41 11.84 -7.13 12.37
C GLU A 41 13.16 -7.53 11.71
N GLU A 42 13.41 -8.83 11.52
CA GLU A 42 14.66 -9.33 10.93
C GLU A 42 14.79 -8.80 9.49
N ASN A 43 13.77 -9.00 8.68
CA ASN A 43 13.78 -8.57 7.29
C ASN A 43 13.71 -7.04 7.18
N GLY A 44 12.95 -6.37 8.04
CA GLY A 44 12.89 -4.91 8.10
C GLY A 44 14.25 -4.27 8.39
N LYS A 45 14.99 -4.77 9.37
CA LYS A 45 16.36 -4.32 9.70
C LYS A 45 17.34 -4.57 8.54
N LYS A 46 17.21 -5.72 7.85
CA LYS A 46 18.01 -6.04 6.68
C LYS A 46 17.76 -5.04 5.54
N VAL A 47 16.51 -4.82 5.17
CA VAL A 47 16.11 -3.87 4.11
C VAL A 47 16.53 -2.44 4.47
N SER A 48 16.35 -2.03 5.72
CA SER A 48 16.82 -0.72 6.24
C SER A 48 18.32 -0.52 5.99
N SER A 49 19.13 -1.52 6.33
CA SER A 49 20.58 -1.48 6.12
C SER A 49 20.95 -1.46 4.63
N GLU A 50 20.26 -2.26 3.80
CA GLU A 50 20.51 -2.35 2.35
C GLU A 50 20.20 -1.03 1.63
N LEU A 51 19.11 -0.37 2.00
CA LEU A 51 18.59 0.81 1.29
C LEU A 51 19.02 2.14 1.94
N GLY A 52 19.54 2.10 3.18
CA GLY A 52 19.83 3.31 3.94
C GLY A 52 18.56 4.08 4.30
N VAL A 53 17.52 3.38 4.75
CA VAL A 53 16.23 3.92 5.19
C VAL A 53 16.00 3.60 6.67
N THR A 54 15.09 4.29 7.35
CA THR A 54 14.78 4.02 8.75
C THR A 54 13.75 2.90 8.87
N PHE A 55 13.99 1.90 9.72
CA PHE A 55 13.04 0.82 10.02
C PHE A 55 12.40 1.02 11.40
N VAL A 56 11.09 0.84 11.47
CA VAL A 56 10.31 0.83 12.71
C VAL A 56 9.52 -0.48 12.79
N SER A 57 9.64 -1.23 13.90
CA SER A 57 8.79 -2.41 14.15
C SER A 57 7.36 -1.95 14.38
N HIS A 58 6.39 -2.54 13.65
CA HIS A 58 5.02 -2.05 13.63
C HIS A 58 4.02 -3.14 13.24
N ASP A 59 3.16 -3.50 14.16
CA ASP A 59 1.92 -4.21 13.89
C ASP A 59 0.82 -3.21 13.53
N VAL A 60 0.52 -3.08 12.24
CA VAL A 60 -0.46 -2.12 11.70
C VAL A 60 -1.88 -2.33 12.24
N THR A 61 -2.16 -3.45 12.92
CA THR A 61 -3.48 -3.73 13.53
C THR A 61 -3.66 -3.07 14.87
N LYS A 62 -2.60 -2.45 15.44
CA LYS A 62 -2.58 -1.89 16.79
C LYS A 62 -2.55 -0.37 16.78
N THR A 63 -3.55 0.23 17.40
CA THR A 63 -3.68 1.69 17.50
C THR A 63 -2.49 2.34 18.20
N GLU A 64 -2.02 1.76 19.28
CA GLU A 64 -0.90 2.28 20.08
C GLU A 64 0.42 2.28 19.32
N GLU A 65 0.62 1.31 18.43
CA GLU A 65 1.80 1.26 17.60
C GLU A 65 1.75 2.32 16.48
N TRP A 66 0.58 2.61 15.90
CA TRP A 66 0.42 3.74 14.98
C TRP A 66 0.77 5.08 15.64
N ILE A 67 0.30 5.31 16.87
CA ILE A 67 0.63 6.53 17.63
C ILE A 67 2.14 6.63 17.81
N SER A 68 2.78 5.54 18.26
CA SER A 68 4.23 5.49 18.48
C SER A 68 5.03 5.79 17.21
N VAL A 69 4.66 5.18 16.08
CA VAL A 69 5.34 5.39 14.79
C VAL A 69 5.21 6.85 14.31
N ILE A 70 4.03 7.43 14.42
CA ILE A 70 3.81 8.83 14.01
C ILE A 70 4.57 9.80 14.94
N ASP A 71 4.60 9.55 16.25
CA ASP A 71 5.36 10.35 17.20
C ASP A 71 6.87 10.24 16.96
N GLU A 72 7.38 9.05 16.63
CA GLU A 72 8.79 8.85 16.27
C GLU A 72 9.16 9.63 15.02
N ILE A 73 8.35 9.55 13.95
CA ILE A 73 8.57 10.33 12.72
C ILE A 73 8.56 11.83 13.02
N LYS A 74 7.59 12.30 13.81
CA LYS A 74 7.50 13.72 14.21
C LYS A 74 8.72 14.20 14.99
N ALA A 75 9.31 13.32 15.82
CA ALA A 75 10.47 13.67 16.64
C ALA A 75 11.79 13.65 15.85
N GLN A 76 11.91 12.81 14.83
CA GLN A 76 13.16 12.56 14.12
C GLN A 76 13.27 13.22 12.74
N SER A 77 12.17 13.75 12.21
CA SER A 77 12.10 14.33 10.87
C SER A 77 11.39 15.68 10.82
N SER A 78 11.30 16.28 9.62
CA SER A 78 10.61 17.55 9.37
C SER A 78 9.09 17.42 9.29
N GLY A 79 8.52 16.25 9.52
CA GLY A 79 7.09 15.96 9.41
C GLY A 79 6.81 14.70 8.59
N LEU A 80 5.61 14.58 8.02
CA LEU A 80 5.22 13.46 7.15
C LEU A 80 4.52 13.99 5.89
N ASN A 81 5.04 13.65 4.71
CA ASN A 81 4.49 14.09 3.42
C ASN A 81 3.84 12.95 2.63
N VAL A 82 4.32 11.71 2.80
CA VAL A 82 3.80 10.57 2.06
C VAL A 82 3.51 9.42 3.01
N LEU A 83 2.30 8.88 2.96
CA LEU A 83 1.94 7.62 3.61
C LEU A 83 1.55 6.61 2.53
N VAL A 84 2.21 5.44 2.53
CA VAL A 84 1.80 4.30 1.72
C VAL A 84 1.29 3.20 2.65
N ASN A 85 -0.03 3.05 2.74
CA ASN A 85 -0.69 1.93 3.41
C ASN A 85 -0.60 0.70 2.49
N ASN A 86 0.51 -0.04 2.63
CA ASN A 86 0.82 -1.19 1.78
C ASN A 86 0.76 -2.53 2.52
N ALA A 87 0.93 -2.57 3.85
CA ALA A 87 0.80 -3.80 4.61
C ALA A 87 -0.52 -4.51 4.30
N GLY A 88 -0.44 -5.82 4.09
CA GLY A 88 -1.61 -6.62 3.75
C GLY A 88 -1.30 -8.10 3.76
N ILE A 89 -2.34 -8.91 3.90
CA ILE A 89 -2.31 -10.37 3.87
C ILE A 89 -3.45 -10.88 2.97
N GLY A 90 -3.46 -12.16 2.68
CA GLY A 90 -4.60 -12.77 2.00
C GLY A 90 -4.57 -14.27 2.08
N PHE A 91 -5.77 -14.83 2.12
CA PHE A 91 -6.01 -16.27 2.05
C PHE A 91 -6.90 -16.59 0.85
N MET A 92 -6.69 -17.74 0.26
CA MET A 92 -7.52 -18.25 -0.83
C MET A 92 -8.57 -19.21 -0.24
N ALA A 93 -9.76 -18.69 -0.03
CA ALA A 93 -10.92 -19.46 0.42
C ALA A 93 -12.21 -18.86 -0.15
N ASP A 94 -13.16 -19.73 -0.55
CA ASP A 94 -14.50 -19.29 -0.94
C ASP A 94 -15.34 -18.90 0.29
N VAL A 95 -16.56 -18.46 0.07
CA VAL A 95 -17.40 -17.92 1.14
C VAL A 95 -17.83 -19.00 2.17
N GLU A 96 -17.90 -20.27 1.78
CA GLU A 96 -18.27 -21.37 2.68
C GLU A 96 -17.05 -21.88 3.47
N ALA A 97 -15.85 -21.84 2.86
CA ALA A 97 -14.61 -22.31 3.46
C ALA A 97 -13.89 -21.24 4.32
N THR A 98 -14.16 -19.95 4.10
CA THR A 98 -13.55 -18.86 4.88
C THR A 98 -14.01 -18.94 6.34
N THR A 99 -13.08 -19.10 7.28
CA THR A 99 -13.41 -19.07 8.71
C THR A 99 -13.68 -17.65 9.20
N GLU A 100 -14.39 -17.51 10.33
CA GLU A 100 -14.63 -16.19 10.93
C GLU A 100 -13.30 -15.54 11.37
N GLU A 101 -12.36 -16.32 11.87
CA GLU A 101 -11.04 -15.85 12.27
C GLU A 101 -10.21 -15.35 11.08
N GLU A 102 -10.24 -16.04 9.94
CA GLU A 102 -9.58 -15.60 8.70
C GLU A 102 -10.23 -14.31 8.17
N TRP A 103 -11.56 -14.25 8.19
CA TRP A 103 -12.30 -13.06 7.82
C TRP A 103 -11.92 -11.86 8.67
N GLU A 104 -11.93 -12.00 10.01
CA GLU A 104 -11.57 -10.92 10.93
C GLU A 104 -10.12 -10.50 10.76
N LEU A 105 -9.19 -11.45 10.63
CA LEU A 105 -7.77 -11.16 10.46
C LEU A 105 -7.50 -10.38 9.17
N VAL A 106 -8.08 -10.81 8.04
CA VAL A 106 -7.91 -10.09 6.76
C VAL A 106 -8.47 -8.68 6.86
N HIS A 107 -9.67 -8.49 7.41
CA HIS A 107 -10.23 -7.15 7.56
C HIS A 107 -9.39 -6.28 8.50
N LYS A 108 -8.89 -6.84 9.57
CA LYS A 108 -8.06 -6.12 10.54
C LYS A 108 -6.74 -5.64 9.92
N VAL A 109 -6.09 -6.50 9.12
CA VAL A 109 -4.82 -6.17 8.49
C VAL A 109 -5.01 -5.31 7.22
N ASP A 110 -5.99 -5.64 6.35
CA ASP A 110 -6.10 -5.05 5.03
C ASP A 110 -7.04 -3.83 4.96
N LEU A 111 -7.89 -3.63 5.97
CA LEU A 111 -8.86 -2.53 6.00
C LEU A 111 -8.68 -1.64 7.24
N ASP A 112 -8.78 -2.22 8.46
CA ASP A 112 -8.72 -1.42 9.69
C ASP A 112 -7.37 -0.71 9.82
N SER A 113 -6.28 -1.37 9.44
CA SER A 113 -4.95 -0.76 9.41
C SER A 113 -4.89 0.47 8.50
N VAL A 114 -5.53 0.43 7.33
CA VAL A 114 -5.60 1.55 6.38
C VAL A 114 -6.37 2.72 6.99
N PHE A 115 -7.47 2.43 7.68
CA PHE A 115 -8.22 3.44 8.44
C PHE A 115 -7.36 4.06 9.54
N LEU A 116 -6.65 3.25 10.34
CA LEU A 116 -5.75 3.73 11.39
C LEU A 116 -4.63 4.58 10.82
N GLY A 117 -3.99 4.14 9.73
CA GLY A 117 -2.95 4.89 9.05
C GLY A 117 -3.42 6.26 8.58
N CYS A 118 -4.56 6.33 7.91
CA CYS A 118 -5.17 7.60 7.51
C CYS A 118 -5.47 8.48 8.73
N LYS A 119 -6.09 7.91 9.76
CA LYS A 119 -6.51 8.64 10.96
C LYS A 119 -5.34 9.31 11.70
N TYR A 120 -4.26 8.57 11.90
CA TYR A 120 -3.12 9.04 12.70
C TYR A 120 -2.11 9.85 11.90
N ALA A 121 -1.98 9.63 10.59
CA ALA A 121 -1.05 10.38 9.75
C ALA A 121 -1.58 11.76 9.32
N ILE A 122 -2.87 11.91 9.05
CA ILE A 122 -3.46 13.17 8.54
C ILE A 122 -3.10 14.40 9.39
N PRO A 123 -3.16 14.38 10.74
CA PRO A 123 -2.79 15.54 11.54
C PRO A 123 -1.35 16.01 11.28
N LEU A 124 -0.38 15.10 11.28
CA LEU A 124 1.03 15.42 11.02
C LEU A 124 1.26 15.88 9.58
N MET A 125 0.59 15.25 8.59
CA MET A 125 0.66 15.66 7.19
C MET A 125 0.10 17.08 6.97
N ARG A 126 -0.94 17.44 7.72
CA ARG A 126 -1.50 18.80 7.70
C ARG A 126 -0.49 19.82 8.25
N GLU A 127 0.15 19.51 9.38
CA GLU A 127 1.23 20.34 9.95
C GLU A 127 2.39 20.50 8.96
N SER A 128 2.69 19.48 8.18
CA SER A 128 3.75 19.50 7.15
C SER A 128 3.39 20.30 5.88
N GLY A 129 2.13 20.71 5.72
CA GLY A 129 1.66 21.58 4.63
C GLY A 129 1.57 20.92 3.24
N ASN A 130 1.88 19.64 3.11
CA ASN A 130 1.78 18.88 1.85
C ASN A 130 1.70 17.38 2.16
N GLY A 131 0.63 16.72 1.73
CA GLY A 131 0.40 15.33 2.04
C GLY A 131 -0.11 14.50 0.85
N SER A 132 0.39 13.26 0.72
CA SER A 132 -0.17 12.26 -0.20
C SER A 132 -0.30 10.93 0.49
N ILE A 133 -1.53 10.42 0.61
CA ILE A 133 -1.84 9.09 1.10
C ILE A 133 -2.11 8.19 -0.10
N ILE A 134 -1.42 7.06 -0.14
CA ILE A 134 -1.60 6.04 -1.17
C ILE A 134 -1.99 4.73 -0.49
N ASN A 135 -3.20 4.26 -0.73
CA ASN A 135 -3.72 3.02 -0.18
C ASN A 135 -3.61 1.90 -1.20
N ILE A 136 -2.91 0.82 -0.85
CA ILE A 136 -2.79 -0.33 -1.75
C ILE A 136 -4.04 -1.21 -1.60
N SER A 137 -4.92 -1.07 -2.58
CA SER A 137 -6.05 -1.96 -2.79
C SER A 137 -5.61 -3.14 -3.68
N SER A 138 -6.45 -3.59 -4.55
CA SER A 138 -6.20 -4.67 -5.51
C SER A 138 -7.18 -4.56 -6.66
N ILE A 139 -6.90 -5.24 -7.77
CA ILE A 139 -7.92 -5.55 -8.78
C ILE A 139 -9.11 -6.29 -8.14
N SER A 140 -8.88 -7.07 -7.08
CA SER A 140 -9.90 -7.75 -6.28
C SER A 140 -10.87 -6.79 -5.56
N GLY A 141 -10.54 -5.52 -5.44
CA GLY A 141 -11.48 -4.48 -4.99
C GLY A 141 -12.41 -3.95 -6.10
N ILE A 142 -12.22 -4.38 -7.35
CA ILE A 142 -12.99 -3.97 -8.53
C ILE A 142 -13.69 -5.17 -9.15
N VAL A 143 -12.95 -6.28 -9.35
CA VAL A 143 -13.43 -7.54 -9.95
C VAL A 143 -13.21 -8.66 -8.93
N ALA A 144 -14.25 -9.39 -8.57
CA ALA A 144 -14.16 -10.42 -7.55
C ALA A 144 -13.74 -11.79 -8.13
N GLY A 145 -12.81 -12.46 -7.45
CA GLY A 145 -12.58 -13.89 -7.59
C GLY A 145 -13.47 -14.67 -6.61
N HIS A 146 -14.07 -15.80 -7.03
CA HIS A 146 -14.98 -16.58 -6.20
C HIS A 146 -14.34 -17.16 -4.92
N ASN A 147 -13.02 -17.32 -4.91
CA ASN A 147 -12.25 -17.93 -3.84
C ASN A 147 -11.38 -16.93 -3.05
N PHE A 148 -11.81 -15.68 -2.92
CA PHE A 148 -11.13 -14.61 -2.17
C PHE A 148 -12.13 -13.78 -1.36
N ALA A 149 -13.10 -14.43 -0.68
CA ALA A 149 -14.24 -13.75 -0.05
C ALA A 149 -13.81 -12.61 0.90
N ALA A 150 -12.94 -12.88 1.88
CA ALA A 150 -12.45 -11.89 2.83
C ALA A 150 -11.59 -10.81 2.14
N TYR A 151 -10.67 -11.23 1.27
CA TYR A 151 -9.74 -10.32 0.59
C TYR A 151 -10.46 -9.35 -0.37
N ASN A 152 -11.39 -9.87 -1.21
CA ASN A 152 -12.19 -9.02 -2.11
C ASN A 152 -12.95 -7.95 -1.34
N SER A 153 -13.61 -8.34 -0.24
CA SER A 153 -14.41 -7.41 0.57
C SER A 153 -13.54 -6.34 1.24
N ALA A 154 -12.40 -6.71 1.84
CA ALA A 154 -11.48 -5.77 2.44
C ALA A 154 -10.91 -4.77 1.41
N LYS A 155 -10.46 -5.27 0.25
CA LYS A 155 -9.88 -4.41 -0.80
C LYS A 155 -10.93 -3.52 -1.49
N ALA A 156 -12.17 -3.98 -1.62
CA ALA A 156 -13.29 -3.13 -2.06
C ALA A 156 -13.61 -2.04 -1.03
N ALA A 157 -13.56 -2.35 0.26
CA ALA A 157 -13.75 -1.37 1.32
C ALA A 157 -12.63 -0.32 1.34
N VAL A 158 -11.35 -0.70 1.17
CA VAL A 158 -10.21 0.24 1.04
C VAL A 158 -10.43 1.19 -0.14
N ARG A 159 -10.86 0.67 -1.29
CA ARG A 159 -11.22 1.46 -2.47
C ARG A 159 -12.22 2.58 -2.12
N HIS A 160 -13.28 2.25 -1.39
CA HIS A 160 -14.31 3.23 -1.04
C HIS A 160 -13.92 4.14 0.14
N LEU A 161 -13.21 3.61 1.15
CA LEU A 161 -12.64 4.37 2.26
C LEU A 161 -11.73 5.49 1.74
N THR A 162 -10.90 5.20 0.72
CA THR A 162 -10.01 6.18 0.08
C THR A 162 -10.76 7.41 -0.40
N LYS A 163 -11.94 7.24 -0.99
CA LYS A 163 -12.79 8.36 -1.45
C LYS A 163 -13.30 9.20 -0.28
N SER A 164 -13.72 8.54 0.81
CA SER A 164 -14.17 9.23 2.02
C SER A 164 -13.06 10.04 2.65
N VAL A 165 -11.83 9.48 2.74
CA VAL A 165 -10.66 10.19 3.25
C VAL A 165 -10.28 11.36 2.34
N ALA A 166 -10.28 11.17 1.02
CA ALA A 166 -9.99 12.23 0.05
C ALA A 166 -10.93 13.43 0.20
N LEU A 167 -12.24 13.17 0.32
CA LEU A 167 -13.25 14.22 0.51
C LEU A 167 -13.14 14.91 1.87
N HIS A 168 -12.80 14.15 2.94
CA HIS A 168 -12.52 14.73 4.26
C HIS A 168 -11.31 15.67 4.19
N CYS A 169 -10.21 15.24 3.61
CA CYS A 169 -9.02 16.05 3.47
C CYS A 169 -9.26 17.30 2.63
N ALA A 170 -9.94 17.18 1.49
CA ALA A 170 -10.26 18.32 0.63
C ALA A 170 -11.10 19.40 1.34
N ARG A 171 -11.92 19.01 2.35
CA ARG A 171 -12.75 19.95 3.13
C ARG A 171 -12.06 20.53 4.35
N THR A 172 -11.06 19.84 4.90
CA THR A 172 -10.48 20.17 6.20
C THR A 172 -9.03 20.62 6.15
N THR A 173 -8.30 20.27 5.11
CA THR A 173 -6.86 20.55 5.01
C THR A 173 -6.47 21.28 3.74
N ASP A 174 -7.12 20.94 2.60
CA ASP A 174 -6.79 21.30 1.21
C ASP A 174 -5.35 20.97 0.75
N VAL A 175 -4.52 20.45 1.63
CA VAL A 175 -3.11 20.11 1.39
C VAL A 175 -2.81 18.60 1.38
N VAL A 176 -3.79 17.75 1.77
CA VAL A 176 -3.61 16.30 1.82
C VAL A 176 -4.49 15.64 0.76
N ARG A 177 -3.89 14.83 -0.09
CA ARG A 177 -4.56 13.99 -1.10
C ARG A 177 -4.61 12.53 -0.65
N CYS A 178 -5.60 11.78 -1.11
CA CYS A 178 -5.71 10.36 -0.83
C CYS A 178 -6.19 9.62 -2.08
N ASN A 179 -5.43 8.62 -2.53
CA ASN A 179 -5.73 7.83 -3.72
C ASN A 179 -5.49 6.34 -3.46
N SER A 180 -6.09 5.47 -4.26
CA SER A 180 -5.87 4.03 -4.20
C SER A 180 -5.18 3.50 -5.46
N VAL A 181 -4.37 2.45 -5.26
CA VAL A 181 -3.69 1.72 -6.34
C VAL A 181 -4.25 0.30 -6.37
N HIS A 182 -4.56 -0.18 -7.57
CA HIS A 182 -5.23 -1.46 -7.79
C HIS A 182 -4.39 -2.38 -8.69
N PRO A 183 -3.34 -3.04 -8.15
CA PRO A 183 -2.54 -3.98 -8.93
C PRO A 183 -3.33 -5.27 -9.20
N VAL A 184 -3.03 -5.90 -10.33
CA VAL A 184 -3.32 -7.31 -10.57
C VAL A 184 -2.24 -8.19 -9.93
N PHE A 185 -2.26 -9.48 -10.17
CA PHE A 185 -1.26 -10.42 -9.67
C PHE A 185 0.17 -10.01 -10.05
N ALA A 186 1.06 -10.06 -9.05
CA ALA A 186 2.49 -9.82 -9.18
C ALA A 186 3.29 -10.95 -8.52
N GLN A 187 4.50 -11.19 -8.97
CA GLN A 187 5.40 -12.18 -8.35
C GLN A 187 5.95 -11.65 -7.01
N THR A 188 5.16 -11.81 -5.96
CA THR A 188 5.50 -11.41 -4.58
C THR A 188 5.35 -12.58 -3.61
N GLU A 189 5.80 -12.39 -2.37
CA GLU A 189 5.56 -13.39 -1.31
C GLU A 189 4.07 -13.66 -1.09
N MET A 190 3.21 -12.64 -1.24
CA MET A 190 1.76 -12.79 -1.14
C MET A 190 1.21 -13.75 -2.22
N MET A 191 1.75 -13.70 -3.46
CA MET A 191 1.36 -14.64 -4.50
C MET A 191 1.72 -16.08 -4.13
N LYS A 192 2.87 -16.30 -3.46
CA LYS A 192 3.26 -17.62 -2.96
C LYS A 192 2.31 -18.11 -1.86
N SER A 193 1.79 -17.23 -1.00
CA SER A 193 0.81 -17.60 0.02
C SER A 193 -0.55 -17.97 -0.58
N PHE A 194 -0.97 -17.33 -1.66
CA PHE A 194 -2.20 -17.69 -2.35
C PHE A 194 -2.15 -19.04 -3.05
N PHE A 195 -1.01 -19.43 -3.60
CA PHE A 195 -0.93 -20.56 -4.52
C PHE A 195 0.06 -21.66 -4.12
N ASP A 196 0.50 -21.69 -2.88
CA ASP A 196 1.40 -22.74 -2.34
C ASP A 196 2.53 -23.13 -3.33
N ASN A 197 3.41 -22.19 -3.61
CA ASN A 197 4.49 -22.28 -4.60
C ASN A 197 3.99 -22.42 -6.06
N PRO A 198 3.52 -21.32 -6.67
CA PRO A 198 2.96 -21.33 -8.02
C PRO A 198 3.99 -21.83 -9.03
N ASN A 199 3.62 -22.89 -9.77
CA ASN A 199 4.43 -23.41 -10.86
C ASN A 199 4.23 -22.59 -12.15
N GLU A 200 5.08 -22.81 -13.15
CA GLU A 200 5.03 -22.09 -14.43
C GLU A 200 3.68 -22.24 -15.15
N GLU A 201 3.02 -23.39 -15.02
CA GLU A 201 1.70 -23.63 -15.63
C GLU A 201 0.63 -22.73 -15.02
N LEU A 202 0.60 -22.59 -13.69
CA LEU A 202 -0.34 -21.69 -12.98
C LEU A 202 -0.06 -20.25 -13.32
N VAL A 203 1.20 -19.82 -13.28
CA VAL A 203 1.61 -18.46 -13.71
C VAL A 203 1.12 -18.18 -15.13
N SER A 204 1.37 -19.09 -16.07
CA SER A 204 0.92 -18.95 -17.46
C SER A 204 -0.62 -18.89 -17.58
N LYS A 205 -1.37 -19.62 -16.74
CA LYS A 205 -2.84 -19.52 -16.71
C LYS A 205 -3.33 -18.13 -16.24
N ILE A 206 -2.66 -17.58 -15.22
CA ILE A 206 -2.97 -16.23 -14.73
C ILE A 206 -2.63 -15.18 -15.79
N GLU A 207 -1.46 -15.26 -16.40
CA GLU A 207 -1.04 -14.34 -17.47
C GLU A 207 -2.00 -14.32 -18.66
N ARG A 208 -2.58 -15.48 -19.02
CA ARG A 208 -3.58 -15.57 -20.11
C ARG A 208 -4.87 -14.82 -19.82
N GLN A 209 -5.20 -14.59 -18.55
CA GLN A 209 -6.37 -13.79 -18.17
C GLN A 209 -6.13 -12.29 -18.32
N ILE A 210 -4.88 -11.86 -18.27
CA ILE A 210 -4.48 -10.46 -18.41
C ILE A 210 -4.31 -10.14 -19.89
N PRO A 211 -4.99 -9.13 -20.47
CA PRO A 211 -4.84 -8.78 -21.89
C PRO A 211 -3.40 -8.54 -22.34
N LEU A 212 -2.55 -7.89 -21.52
CA LEU A 212 -1.13 -7.71 -21.83
C LEU A 212 -0.28 -8.97 -21.63
N ARG A 213 -0.87 -10.12 -21.24
CA ARG A 213 -0.23 -11.45 -21.16
C ARG A 213 1.01 -11.51 -20.27
N LYS A 214 1.08 -10.73 -19.23
CA LYS A 214 2.17 -10.73 -18.24
C LYS A 214 1.67 -10.31 -16.87
N LEU A 215 2.33 -10.77 -15.82
CA LEU A 215 2.13 -10.29 -14.47
C LEU A 215 2.65 -8.85 -14.33
N VAL A 216 2.10 -8.12 -13.37
CA VAL A 216 2.64 -6.82 -12.97
C VAL A 216 3.96 -7.03 -12.21
N THR A 217 4.93 -6.18 -12.44
CA THR A 217 6.18 -6.17 -11.66
C THR A 217 6.04 -5.28 -10.42
N VAL A 218 6.93 -5.48 -9.45
CA VAL A 218 6.96 -4.61 -8.26
C VAL A 218 7.36 -3.17 -8.64
N GLU A 219 8.15 -3.01 -9.69
CA GLU A 219 8.56 -1.71 -10.25
C GLU A 219 7.41 -0.98 -10.91
N ASP A 220 6.51 -1.67 -11.64
CA ASP A 220 5.31 -1.06 -12.24
C ASP A 220 4.42 -0.42 -11.16
N VAL A 221 4.25 -1.14 -10.03
CA VAL A 221 3.47 -0.65 -8.89
C VAL A 221 4.20 0.50 -8.18
N ALA A 222 5.50 0.36 -7.89
CA ALA A 222 6.29 1.39 -7.24
C ALA A 222 6.34 2.70 -8.05
N ASN A 223 6.44 2.63 -9.39
CA ASN A 223 6.39 3.81 -10.26
C ASN A 223 5.03 4.52 -10.19
N SER A 224 3.94 3.77 -10.12
CA SER A 224 2.59 4.31 -9.97
C SER A 224 2.38 4.98 -8.61
N ILE A 225 2.91 4.36 -7.54
CA ILE A 225 2.92 4.94 -6.19
C ILE A 225 3.76 6.23 -6.17
N LEU A 226 4.95 6.23 -6.79
CA LEU A 226 5.80 7.41 -6.91
C LEU A 226 5.10 8.57 -7.62
N PHE A 227 4.37 8.31 -8.71
CA PHE A 227 3.58 9.33 -9.40
C PHE A 227 2.55 9.96 -8.44
N LEU A 228 1.79 9.15 -7.69
CA LEU A 228 0.80 9.65 -6.73
C LEU A 228 1.44 10.36 -5.53
N ALA A 229 2.65 9.98 -5.12
CA ALA A 229 3.40 10.63 -4.05
C ALA A 229 4.00 11.99 -4.46
N SER A 230 4.27 12.17 -5.73
CA SER A 230 4.94 13.36 -6.28
C SER A 230 3.97 14.53 -6.53
N ASP A 231 4.53 15.70 -6.81
CA ASP A 231 3.77 16.91 -7.15
C ASP A 231 3.17 16.88 -8.57
N GLU A 232 3.50 15.86 -9.37
CA GLU A 232 2.90 15.65 -10.68
C GLU A 232 1.41 15.31 -10.58
N SER A 233 0.96 14.79 -9.43
CA SER A 233 -0.42 14.37 -9.17
C SER A 233 -1.20 15.29 -8.23
N LYS A 234 -0.79 16.57 -8.06
CA LYS A 234 -1.40 17.49 -7.07
C LYS A 234 -2.90 17.79 -7.28
N MET A 235 -3.44 17.55 -8.46
CA MET A 235 -4.89 17.66 -8.73
C MET A 235 -5.61 16.31 -8.75
N ILE A 236 -4.95 15.23 -8.28
CA ILE A 236 -5.51 13.88 -8.23
C ILE A 236 -5.78 13.49 -6.78
N THR A 237 -7.06 13.37 -6.40
CA THR A 237 -7.51 12.88 -5.10
C THR A 237 -8.82 12.10 -5.25
N GLY A 238 -9.01 11.05 -4.45
CA GLY A 238 -10.16 10.13 -4.53
C GLY A 238 -10.14 9.22 -5.76
N SER A 239 -9.02 9.19 -6.49
CA SER A 239 -8.88 8.42 -7.73
C SER A 239 -8.43 6.98 -7.45
N GLU A 240 -8.77 6.11 -8.39
CA GLU A 240 -8.37 4.71 -8.45
C GLU A 240 -7.36 4.55 -9.59
N LEU A 241 -6.11 4.23 -9.27
CA LEU A 241 -5.09 3.96 -10.28
C LEU A 241 -4.97 2.44 -10.48
N VAL A 242 -5.54 1.96 -11.57
CA VAL A 242 -5.58 0.54 -11.90
C VAL A 242 -4.33 0.13 -12.67
N ILE A 243 -3.67 -0.97 -12.23
CA ILE A 243 -2.44 -1.50 -12.83
C ILE A 243 -2.68 -2.99 -13.08
N ASP A 244 -3.47 -3.32 -14.08
CA ASP A 244 -4.01 -4.67 -14.30
C ASP A 244 -3.81 -5.22 -15.72
N GLY A 245 -3.04 -4.52 -16.55
CA GLY A 245 -2.80 -4.94 -17.93
C GLY A 245 -4.07 -5.05 -18.78
N GLY A 246 -5.15 -4.33 -18.38
CA GLY A 246 -6.43 -4.28 -19.08
C GLY A 246 -7.45 -5.32 -18.60
N LEU A 247 -7.20 -6.02 -17.50
CA LEU A 247 -8.10 -7.08 -17.00
C LEU A 247 -9.51 -6.54 -16.72
N SER A 248 -9.65 -5.40 -16.08
CA SER A 248 -10.94 -4.80 -15.73
C SER A 248 -11.60 -4.01 -16.85
N ALA A 249 -10.97 -3.89 -18.00
CA ALA A 249 -11.51 -3.18 -19.16
C ALA A 249 -12.32 -4.10 -20.12
N GLN A 250 -12.47 -5.38 -19.79
CA GLN A 250 -13.17 -6.39 -20.56
C GLN A 250 -14.66 -6.48 -20.19
#